data_8245ce957f72faefbd21208e7dc7263c
#
_entry.id   8245ce957f72faefbd21208e7dc7263c
#
_cell.length_a   1.000
_cell.length_b   1.000
_cell.length_c   1.000
_cell.angle_alpha   90.00
_cell.angle_beta   90.00
_cell.angle_gamma   90.00
#
_symmetry.space_group_name_H-M   'P 1'
#
loop_
_entity.id
_entity.type
_entity.pdbx_description
1 polymer ?
#
loop_
_entity_poly.entity_id
_entity_poly.type
_entity_poly.pdbx_seq_one_letter_code
_entity_poly.pdbx_strand_id
1 'polypeptide(L)'
;KKIALAAMILGMAGVLGACSMDGDGAAKTTGGTTVAQGTSQEEKGQKEKAGEGEEQTDTSGAGKSIAGIVFQEDQFFKLMSAGYEAAAKDLGYEIQLSNVTNDQMKETELVNTYTAQGVAGIAISPLSATISPEALKVSSDKGVKICVANTAMDSYPFSIAAYTSDNYAFCKQTGEIAVDFIKEKYGDEKIELGILQFKTQIPETSAERVNGFLAALDEGGVNYEIVSNQDAWLQDTAIAKAGDMLAANPDIDIMFAANDGGTIGAVMAVENAGQAGKTFVFGTDASEQIVDLLKADNDILQAVTGQDPFQIGYKTVETLVQSIEGKDVADQGKTVIVEGIPLRRGDTKQLDDFMSDLKSKM
;
A
#
# COMPACT_ATOMS: atom_id res chain seq x y z
N LYS A 1 23.15 35.19 40.53
CA LYS A 1 23.68 36.34 39.78
C LYS A 1 22.97 36.42 38.44
N LYS A 2 22.19 37.48 38.27
CA LYS A 2 21.50 37.89 37.04
C LYS A 2 22.52 38.52 36.09
N ILE A 3 22.33 38.39 34.78
CA ILE A 3 22.70 39.32 33.69
C ILE A 3 22.06 38.67 32.46
N ALA A 4 21.00 39.14 31.91
CA ALA A 4 20.63 40.33 31.13
C ALA A 4 20.70 40.05 29.61
N LEU A 5 19.53 40.18 29.07
CA LEU A 5 18.99 40.35 27.74
C LEU A 5 19.78 41.34 26.84
N ALA A 6 19.94 41.00 25.55
CA ALA A 6 20.07 42.02 24.51
C ALA A 6 19.41 41.54 23.20
N ALA A 7 18.30 42.18 22.91
CA ALA A 7 17.64 42.16 21.60
C ALA A 7 18.38 43.12 20.65
N MET A 8 18.58 42.71 19.39
CA MET A 8 18.84 43.63 18.30
C MET A 8 17.86 43.40 17.16
N ILE A 9 16.93 44.36 17.08
CA ILE A 9 16.06 44.60 15.93
C ILE A 9 16.85 45.50 14.98
N LEU A 10 16.98 45.13 13.72
CA LEU A 10 17.23 46.07 12.64
C LEU A 10 16.35 45.74 11.47
N GLY A 11 15.37 46.59 11.23
CA GLY A 11 14.56 46.62 10.03
C GLY A 11 15.26 47.43 8.94
N MET A 12 14.98 47.08 7.70
CA MET A 12 15.00 48.04 6.60
C MET A 12 13.95 47.72 5.56
N ALA A 13 13.17 48.72 5.28
CA ALA A 13 12.05 48.78 4.36
C ALA A 13 12.48 49.06 2.92
N GLY A 14 11.61 48.64 1.99
CA GLY A 14 11.28 49.41 0.78
C GLY A 14 12.03 49.00 -0.49
N VAL A 15 11.28 48.62 -1.50
CA VAL A 15 10.97 49.47 -2.66
C VAL A 15 9.90 48.81 -3.51
N LEU A 16 8.80 49.51 -3.68
CA LEU A 16 7.76 49.31 -4.69
C LEU A 16 8.32 49.70 -6.09
N GLY A 17 8.00 48.88 -7.09
CA GLY A 17 8.23 49.24 -8.49
C GLY A 17 7.08 48.71 -9.33
N ALA A 18 6.04 49.49 -9.52
CA ALA A 18 5.01 49.33 -10.52
C ALA A 18 5.53 49.85 -11.85
N CYS A 19 5.32 49.08 -12.92
CA CYS A 19 5.29 49.62 -14.27
C CYS A 19 4.12 48.98 -15.04
N SER A 20 3.09 49.78 -15.19
CA SER A 20 2.08 49.65 -16.23
C SER A 20 2.68 50.07 -17.56
N MET A 21 2.31 49.39 -18.65
CA MET A 21 2.28 49.99 -19.98
C MET A 21 1.16 49.35 -20.79
N ASP A 22 0.21 50.19 -21.15
CA ASP A 22 -0.87 50.00 -22.11
C ASP A 22 -0.33 49.84 -23.55
N GLY A 23 -1.10 49.23 -24.39
CA GLY A 23 -0.83 49.16 -25.83
C GLY A 23 -2.01 48.55 -26.59
N ASP A 24 -2.93 49.41 -27.00
CA ASP A 24 -4.07 49.23 -27.90
C ASP A 24 -3.70 48.53 -29.21
N GLY A 25 -4.68 47.83 -29.77
CA GLY A 25 -4.63 47.32 -31.14
C GLY A 25 -5.92 46.64 -31.61
N ALA A 26 -6.94 47.39 -31.84
CA ALA A 26 -8.19 46.92 -32.43
C ALA A 26 -8.07 46.67 -33.94
N ALA A 27 -8.70 45.63 -34.45
CA ALA A 27 -9.23 45.58 -35.82
C ALA A 27 -10.46 44.67 -35.92
N LYS A 28 -11.56 45.30 -36.29
CA LYS A 28 -12.84 44.76 -36.72
C LYS A 28 -12.69 44.09 -38.11
N THR A 29 -13.58 43.11 -38.40
CA THR A 29 -14.58 43.10 -39.53
C THR A 29 -15.24 41.72 -39.52
N THR A 30 -16.53 41.68 -39.28
CA THR A 30 -17.76 41.73 -40.09
C THR A 30 -18.05 40.51 -40.96
N GLY A 31 -19.21 39.91 -40.68
CA GLY A 31 -20.25 39.50 -41.61
C GLY A 31 -20.27 38.01 -41.88
N GLY A 32 -21.40 37.35 -41.86
CA GLY A 32 -22.74 37.59 -42.23
C GLY A 32 -23.60 36.34 -42.03
N THR A 33 -24.78 36.61 -41.74
CA THR A 33 -25.99 35.83 -41.61
C THR A 33 -26.32 35.01 -42.84
N THR A 34 -26.86 33.79 -42.72
CA THR A 34 -28.00 33.35 -43.54
C THR A 34 -28.78 32.24 -42.83
N VAL A 35 -30.06 32.53 -42.66
CA VAL A 35 -31.16 31.67 -42.23
C VAL A 35 -31.70 30.97 -43.48
N ALA A 36 -32.05 29.69 -43.39
CA ALA A 36 -33.03 29.10 -44.30
C ALA A 36 -33.89 28.08 -43.54
N GLN A 37 -35.15 28.45 -43.41
CA GLN A 37 -36.30 27.61 -43.05
C GLN A 37 -36.77 26.78 -44.27
N GLY A 38 -37.49 25.71 -43.96
CA GLY A 38 -38.39 25.02 -44.84
C GLY A 38 -38.30 23.50 -44.68
N THR A 39 -39.27 22.76 -44.52
CA THR A 39 -40.71 22.71 -44.34
C THR A 39 -41.10 21.26 -44.13
N SER A 40 -42.11 21.07 -43.33
CA SER A 40 -42.84 19.82 -43.04
C SER A 40 -43.38 19.10 -44.25
N GLN A 41 -43.42 17.78 -44.25
CA GLN A 41 -44.51 16.99 -44.81
C GLN A 41 -44.76 15.71 -43.99
N GLU A 42 -46.02 15.61 -43.57
CA GLU A 42 -46.68 14.40 -43.07
C GLU A 42 -46.96 13.46 -44.22
N GLU A 43 -46.88 12.14 -43.98
CA GLU A 43 -47.90 11.19 -44.51
C GLU A 43 -47.80 9.85 -43.73
N LYS A 44 -48.87 9.60 -43.01
CA LYS A 44 -49.78 8.45 -42.85
C LYS A 44 -49.21 7.04 -43.10
N GLY A 45 -49.10 6.25 -42.07
CA GLY A 45 -50.01 5.21 -41.65
C GLY A 45 -49.93 3.89 -42.38
N GLN A 46 -49.46 2.85 -41.67
CA GLN A 46 -50.10 1.53 -41.74
C GLN A 46 -49.84 0.75 -40.45
N LYS A 47 -50.96 0.31 -39.87
CA LYS A 47 -51.03 -0.66 -38.80
C LYS A 47 -50.76 -2.06 -39.35
N GLU A 48 -49.87 -2.83 -38.78
CA GLU A 48 -50.03 -4.28 -38.74
C GLU A 48 -49.52 -4.86 -37.41
N LYS A 49 -50.37 -5.59 -36.84
CA LYS A 49 -50.47 -6.56 -35.75
C LYS A 49 -49.21 -7.07 -35.05
N ALA A 50 -49.40 -7.05 -33.76
CA ALA A 50 -48.92 -7.88 -32.66
C ALA A 50 -48.31 -9.24 -33.04
N GLY A 51 -47.06 -9.39 -32.58
CA GLY A 51 -46.44 -10.66 -32.25
C GLY A 51 -45.80 -10.47 -30.88
N GLU A 52 -46.46 -10.99 -29.87
CA GLU A 52 -45.87 -11.16 -28.55
C GLU A 52 -44.69 -12.14 -28.67
N GLY A 53 -43.49 -11.61 -28.72
CA GLY A 53 -42.27 -12.31 -28.42
C GLY A 53 -41.78 -11.68 -27.12
N GLU A 54 -41.99 -12.35 -26.02
CA GLU A 54 -41.23 -12.06 -24.78
C GLU A 54 -39.75 -12.28 -25.09
N GLU A 55 -39.08 -11.21 -25.44
CA GLU A 55 -37.63 -11.14 -25.39
C GLU A 55 -37.26 -11.19 -23.89
N GLN A 56 -37.07 -12.39 -23.38
CA GLN A 56 -36.35 -12.59 -22.13
C GLN A 56 -35.00 -11.92 -22.31
N THR A 57 -34.90 -10.67 -21.90
CA THR A 57 -33.61 -10.05 -21.62
C THR A 57 -32.98 -10.91 -20.55
N ASP A 58 -31.95 -11.65 -20.97
CA ASP A 58 -31.07 -12.38 -20.10
C ASP A 58 -30.42 -11.38 -19.12
N THR A 59 -31.03 -11.25 -17.93
CA THR A 59 -30.54 -10.42 -16.82
C THR A 59 -29.38 -11.11 -16.06
N SER A 60 -28.76 -12.15 -16.65
CA SER A 60 -27.68 -12.90 -16.02
C SER A 60 -26.38 -12.11 -15.89
N GLY A 61 -26.24 -10.91 -16.50
CA GLY A 61 -25.05 -10.07 -16.39
C GLY A 61 -25.08 -9.02 -15.26
N ALA A 62 -26.27 -8.57 -14.84
CA ALA A 62 -26.41 -7.41 -13.95
C ALA A 62 -26.06 -7.66 -12.47
N GLY A 63 -25.67 -8.88 -12.07
CA GLY A 63 -25.32 -9.23 -10.69
C GLY A 63 -23.89 -9.76 -10.49
N LYS A 64 -23.07 -9.78 -11.54
CA LYS A 64 -21.72 -10.37 -11.51
C LYS A 64 -20.58 -9.37 -11.73
N SER A 65 -20.84 -8.08 -11.61
CA SER A 65 -19.81 -7.05 -11.69
C SER A 65 -19.45 -6.53 -10.29
N ILE A 66 -18.14 -6.50 -9.99
CA ILE A 66 -17.58 -5.95 -8.76
C ILE A 66 -16.49 -4.95 -9.07
N ALA A 67 -16.07 -4.16 -8.08
CA ALA A 67 -14.94 -3.25 -8.20
C ALA A 67 -13.81 -3.64 -7.25
N GLY A 68 -12.57 -3.44 -7.69
CA GLY A 68 -11.35 -3.57 -6.90
C GLY A 68 -10.61 -2.24 -6.85
N ILE A 69 -10.37 -1.69 -5.66
CA ILE A 69 -9.72 -0.39 -5.49
C ILE A 69 -8.50 -0.53 -4.61
N VAL A 70 -7.37 0.00 -5.10
CA VAL A 70 -6.12 0.16 -4.32
C VAL A 70 -5.68 1.63 -4.35
N PHE A 71 -4.83 2.05 -3.41
CA PHE A 71 -4.51 3.48 -3.32
C PHE A 71 -3.11 3.86 -3.83
N GLN A 72 -2.21 2.91 -4.09
CA GLN A 72 -0.84 3.18 -4.52
C GLN A 72 -0.42 2.24 -5.64
N GLU A 73 0.61 2.61 -6.42
CA GLU A 73 1.09 1.84 -7.57
C GLU A 73 2.52 1.33 -7.34
N ASP A 74 2.72 0.63 -6.23
CA ASP A 74 3.93 -0.15 -5.99
C ASP A 74 3.69 -1.65 -6.20
N GLN A 75 4.70 -2.46 -5.98
CA GLN A 75 4.62 -3.90 -6.15
C GLN A 75 3.59 -4.55 -5.22
N PHE A 76 3.46 -4.06 -3.97
CA PHE A 76 2.51 -4.57 -2.99
C PHE A 76 1.06 -4.44 -3.50
N PHE A 77 0.68 -3.27 -3.98
CA PHE A 77 -0.67 -3.03 -4.49
C PHE A 77 -0.93 -3.64 -5.86
N LYS A 78 0.10 -3.82 -6.69
CA LYS A 78 -0.01 -4.59 -7.94
C LYS A 78 -0.34 -6.06 -7.66
N LEU A 79 0.34 -6.68 -6.69
CA LEU A 79 0.07 -8.05 -6.26
C LEU A 79 -1.32 -8.17 -5.62
N MET A 80 -1.75 -7.21 -4.82
CA MET A 80 -3.10 -7.18 -4.25
C MET A 80 -4.17 -7.10 -5.34
N SER A 81 -3.98 -6.23 -6.34
CA SER A 81 -4.86 -6.13 -7.50
C SER A 81 -4.90 -7.41 -8.32
N ALA A 82 -3.75 -8.08 -8.50
CA ALA A 82 -3.69 -9.39 -9.15
C ALA A 82 -4.46 -10.45 -8.35
N GLY A 83 -4.41 -10.39 -7.01
CA GLY A 83 -5.23 -11.24 -6.14
C GLY A 83 -6.73 -10.97 -6.31
N TYR A 84 -7.14 -9.71 -6.41
CA TYR A 84 -8.53 -9.35 -6.72
C TYR A 84 -8.98 -9.94 -8.05
N GLU A 85 -8.17 -9.78 -9.11
CA GLU A 85 -8.48 -10.27 -10.45
C GLU A 85 -8.55 -11.78 -10.51
N ALA A 86 -7.58 -12.47 -9.89
CA ALA A 86 -7.54 -13.94 -9.85
C ALA A 86 -8.79 -14.51 -9.18
N ALA A 87 -9.16 -14.00 -8.00
CA ALA A 87 -10.35 -14.46 -7.29
C ALA A 87 -11.64 -14.19 -8.07
N ALA A 88 -11.77 -13.00 -8.65
CA ALA A 88 -12.93 -12.67 -9.48
C ALA A 88 -13.06 -13.63 -10.67
N LYS A 89 -11.96 -13.89 -11.37
CA LYS A 89 -11.90 -14.84 -12.49
C LYS A 89 -12.29 -16.25 -12.09
N ASP A 90 -11.71 -16.76 -11.00
CA ASP A 90 -11.97 -18.13 -10.52
C ASP A 90 -13.43 -18.32 -10.09
N LEU A 91 -14.06 -17.25 -9.61
CA LEU A 91 -15.47 -17.25 -9.16
C LEU A 91 -16.45 -16.82 -10.26
N GLY A 92 -15.98 -16.48 -11.45
CA GLY A 92 -16.82 -16.11 -12.60
C GLY A 92 -17.45 -14.72 -12.49
N TYR A 93 -16.75 -13.77 -11.87
CA TYR A 93 -17.14 -12.37 -11.76
C TYR A 93 -16.30 -11.47 -12.67
N GLU A 94 -16.93 -10.42 -13.18
CA GLU A 94 -16.23 -9.31 -13.84
C GLU A 94 -15.76 -8.32 -12.78
N ILE A 95 -14.49 -7.93 -12.80
CA ILE A 95 -13.94 -6.94 -11.86
C ILE A 95 -13.39 -5.72 -12.60
N GLN A 96 -13.72 -4.53 -12.10
CA GLN A 96 -13.15 -3.27 -12.55
C GLN A 96 -12.08 -2.83 -11.53
N LEU A 97 -10.82 -2.89 -11.94
CA LEU A 97 -9.70 -2.48 -11.09
C LEU A 97 -9.41 -0.99 -11.24
N SER A 98 -9.14 -0.32 -10.13
CA SER A 98 -8.76 1.09 -10.08
C SER A 98 -7.70 1.38 -9.04
N ASN A 99 -6.87 2.38 -9.33
CA ASN A 99 -5.87 2.92 -8.42
C ASN A 99 -6.14 4.40 -8.20
N VAL A 100 -6.27 4.81 -6.95
CA VAL A 100 -6.56 6.21 -6.61
C VAL A 100 -5.31 7.09 -6.56
N THR A 101 -4.12 6.50 -6.65
CA THR A 101 -2.83 7.22 -6.68
C THR A 101 -2.65 8.22 -5.54
N ASN A 102 -2.96 7.77 -4.31
CA ASN A 102 -2.91 8.55 -3.07
C ASN A 102 -3.82 9.80 -3.05
N ASP A 103 -4.90 9.80 -3.85
CA ASP A 103 -5.87 10.89 -3.90
C ASP A 103 -7.19 10.46 -3.23
N GLN A 104 -7.48 11.05 -2.06
CA GLN A 104 -8.69 10.74 -1.28
C GLN A 104 -9.98 11.21 -1.98
N MET A 105 -9.94 12.29 -2.78
CA MET A 105 -11.13 12.73 -3.52
C MET A 105 -11.44 11.75 -4.65
N LYS A 106 -10.41 11.26 -5.34
CA LYS A 106 -10.55 10.25 -6.38
C LYS A 106 -11.07 8.93 -5.81
N GLU A 107 -10.65 8.52 -4.60
CA GLU A 107 -11.22 7.35 -3.92
C GLU A 107 -12.73 7.52 -3.72
N THR A 108 -13.14 8.64 -3.15
CA THR A 108 -14.55 8.95 -2.91
C THR A 108 -15.36 8.98 -4.22
N GLU A 109 -14.81 9.58 -5.27
CA GLU A 109 -15.43 9.65 -6.59
C GLU A 109 -15.59 8.25 -7.22
N LEU A 110 -14.58 7.40 -7.15
CA LEU A 110 -14.63 6.03 -7.67
C LEU A 110 -15.66 5.17 -6.91
N VAL A 111 -15.69 5.25 -5.58
CA VAL A 111 -16.69 4.55 -4.76
C VAL A 111 -18.10 4.97 -5.15
N ASN A 112 -18.35 6.27 -5.32
CA ASN A 112 -19.65 6.79 -5.75
C ASN A 112 -19.99 6.35 -7.18
N THR A 113 -19.02 6.35 -8.09
CA THR A 113 -19.20 5.93 -9.50
C THR A 113 -19.58 4.46 -9.57
N TYR A 114 -18.86 3.57 -8.89
CA TYR A 114 -19.18 2.15 -8.87
C TYR A 114 -20.53 1.86 -8.21
N THR A 115 -20.85 2.60 -7.16
CA THR A 115 -22.18 2.53 -6.53
C THR A 115 -23.30 2.93 -7.51
N ALA A 116 -23.08 3.99 -8.29
CA ALA A 116 -24.05 4.44 -9.29
C ALA A 116 -24.16 3.49 -10.50
N GLN A 117 -23.09 2.80 -10.85
CA GLN A 117 -23.08 1.74 -11.87
C GLN A 117 -23.79 0.46 -11.42
N GLY A 118 -24.09 0.33 -10.12
CA GLY A 118 -24.80 -0.82 -9.58
C GLY A 118 -23.93 -2.07 -9.48
N VAL A 119 -22.62 -1.92 -9.20
CA VAL A 119 -21.77 -3.08 -8.89
C VAL A 119 -22.32 -3.82 -7.67
N ALA A 120 -22.21 -5.14 -7.66
CA ALA A 120 -22.71 -5.96 -6.57
C ALA A 120 -21.86 -5.80 -5.29
N GLY A 121 -20.56 -5.45 -5.44
CA GLY A 121 -19.66 -5.22 -4.32
C GLY A 121 -18.38 -4.51 -4.69
N ILE A 122 -17.69 -4.01 -3.66
CA ILE A 122 -16.41 -3.31 -3.73
C ILE A 122 -15.41 -3.98 -2.78
N ALA A 123 -14.32 -4.49 -3.33
CA ALA A 123 -13.11 -4.88 -2.61
C ALA A 123 -12.17 -3.66 -2.60
N ILE A 124 -11.74 -3.20 -1.45
CA ILE A 124 -10.95 -1.97 -1.36
C ILE A 124 -9.86 -2.03 -0.29
N SER A 125 -8.65 -1.57 -0.65
CA SER A 125 -7.66 -1.11 0.31
C SER A 125 -7.86 0.40 0.46
N PRO A 126 -8.48 0.87 1.56
CA PRO A 126 -8.85 2.28 1.70
C PRO A 126 -7.64 3.14 2.06
N LEU A 127 -7.60 4.37 1.54
CA LEU A 127 -6.50 5.31 1.77
C LEU A 127 -6.49 5.87 3.20
N SER A 128 -7.65 6.05 3.83
CA SER A 128 -7.77 6.69 5.13
C SER A 128 -8.75 5.95 6.04
N ALA A 129 -8.30 5.60 7.25
CA ALA A 129 -9.15 5.00 8.27
C ALA A 129 -10.24 5.96 8.83
N THR A 130 -10.12 7.26 8.57
CA THR A 130 -11.05 8.29 9.08
C THR A 130 -11.94 8.90 8.02
N ILE A 131 -11.50 8.97 6.76
CA ILE A 131 -12.26 9.61 5.67
C ILE A 131 -12.97 8.58 4.79
N SER A 132 -12.28 7.51 4.39
CA SER A 132 -12.83 6.47 3.50
C SER A 132 -14.10 5.80 4.04
N PRO A 133 -14.29 5.61 5.37
CA PRO A 133 -15.50 4.97 5.89
C PRO A 133 -16.80 5.66 5.50
N GLU A 134 -16.82 6.99 5.34
CA GLU A 134 -18.04 7.73 5.04
C GLU A 134 -18.62 7.33 3.67
N ALA A 135 -17.83 7.40 2.60
CA ALA A 135 -18.27 7.05 1.25
C ALA A 135 -18.62 5.55 1.14
N LEU A 136 -17.83 4.69 1.75
CA LEU A 136 -18.06 3.24 1.76
C LEU A 136 -19.34 2.85 2.53
N LYS A 137 -19.61 3.55 3.64
CA LYS A 137 -20.86 3.36 4.40
C LYS A 137 -22.08 3.74 3.57
N VAL A 138 -22.02 4.87 2.85
CA VAL A 138 -23.11 5.29 1.95
C VAL A 138 -23.34 4.25 0.85
N SER A 139 -22.31 3.65 0.30
CA SER A 139 -22.41 2.56 -0.69
C SER A 139 -23.03 1.31 -0.07
N SER A 140 -22.59 0.93 1.12
CA SER A 140 -23.14 -0.21 1.86
C SER A 140 -24.63 -0.03 2.17
N ASP A 141 -25.05 1.18 2.57
CA ASP A 141 -26.47 1.49 2.85
C ASP A 141 -27.35 1.42 1.59
N LYS A 142 -26.76 1.55 0.39
CA LYS A 142 -27.44 1.34 -0.89
C LYS A 142 -27.43 -0.13 -1.35
N GLY A 143 -26.88 -1.04 -0.53
CA GLY A 143 -26.89 -2.47 -0.77
C GLY A 143 -25.63 -3.01 -1.47
N VAL A 144 -24.62 -2.16 -1.78
CA VAL A 144 -23.34 -2.62 -2.30
C VAL A 144 -22.58 -3.33 -1.18
N LYS A 145 -22.12 -4.54 -1.43
CA LYS A 145 -21.32 -5.30 -0.46
C LYS A 145 -19.90 -4.72 -0.39
N ILE A 146 -19.36 -4.54 0.80
CA ILE A 146 -18.01 -3.98 1.02
C ILE A 146 -17.15 -5.02 1.73
N CYS A 147 -15.96 -5.28 1.23
CA CYS A 147 -14.91 -6.04 1.91
C CYS A 147 -13.61 -5.25 1.83
N VAL A 148 -12.95 -5.01 2.98
CA VAL A 148 -11.75 -4.18 3.05
C VAL A 148 -10.49 -5.03 3.13
N ALA A 149 -9.42 -4.53 2.52
CA ALA A 149 -8.09 -5.12 2.46
C ALA A 149 -7.06 -4.19 3.10
N ASN A 150 -5.97 -4.75 3.61
CA ASN A 150 -4.83 -4.00 4.16
C ASN A 150 -5.19 -3.04 5.30
N THR A 151 -6.26 -3.35 6.02
CA THR A 151 -6.74 -2.57 7.17
C THR A 151 -7.56 -3.47 8.10
N ALA A 152 -7.84 -2.99 9.33
CA ALA A 152 -8.68 -3.69 10.29
C ALA A 152 -10.15 -3.26 10.21
N MET A 153 -11.04 -4.07 10.80
CA MET A 153 -12.49 -3.82 10.83
C MET A 153 -12.91 -2.60 11.66
N ASP A 154 -12.07 -2.15 12.59
CA ASP A 154 -12.46 -1.15 13.60
C ASP A 154 -13.04 0.14 13.00
N SER A 155 -12.49 0.59 11.89
CA SER A 155 -12.98 1.76 11.15
C SER A 155 -14.11 1.41 10.15
N TYR A 156 -14.38 0.14 9.89
CA TYR A 156 -15.28 -0.34 8.83
C TYR A 156 -16.29 -1.38 9.33
N PRO A 157 -17.07 -1.11 10.41
CA PRO A 157 -17.97 -2.11 11.01
C PRO A 157 -19.12 -2.57 10.09
N PHE A 158 -19.31 -1.91 8.95
CA PHE A 158 -20.26 -2.27 7.90
C PHE A 158 -19.65 -3.19 6.84
N SER A 159 -18.33 -3.36 6.83
CA SER A 159 -17.64 -4.28 5.93
C SER A 159 -17.99 -5.73 6.28
N ILE A 160 -17.96 -6.62 5.29
CA ILE A 160 -18.21 -8.05 5.50
C ILE A 160 -17.08 -8.64 6.36
N ALA A 161 -15.85 -8.39 5.98
CA ALA A 161 -14.64 -8.76 6.67
C ALA A 161 -13.51 -7.78 6.33
N ALA A 162 -12.38 -7.92 7.00
CA ALA A 162 -11.13 -7.23 6.69
C ALA A 162 -9.99 -8.25 6.61
N TYR A 163 -9.15 -8.14 5.59
CA TYR A 163 -7.95 -8.98 5.43
C TYR A 163 -6.71 -8.09 5.48
N THR A 164 -5.79 -8.40 6.37
CA THR A 164 -4.58 -7.59 6.58
C THR A 164 -3.43 -8.46 7.11
N SER A 165 -2.23 -7.89 7.17
CA SER A 165 -1.10 -8.48 7.89
C SER A 165 -1.07 -7.99 9.34
N ASP A 166 -0.55 -8.81 10.23
CA ASP A 166 -0.19 -8.38 11.58
C ASP A 166 1.24 -7.85 11.56
N ASN A 167 1.38 -6.52 11.55
CA ASN A 167 2.66 -5.83 11.47
C ASN A 167 3.63 -6.17 12.61
N TYR A 168 3.08 -6.36 13.81
CA TYR A 168 3.87 -6.78 14.97
C TYR A 168 4.35 -8.23 14.81
N ALA A 169 3.43 -9.14 14.48
CA ALA A 169 3.73 -10.56 14.42
C ALA A 169 4.74 -10.90 13.31
N PHE A 170 4.59 -10.33 12.10
CA PHE A 170 5.53 -10.69 11.03
C PHE A 170 6.94 -10.07 11.24
N CYS A 171 7.06 -8.89 11.86
CA CYS A 171 8.37 -8.36 12.22
C CYS A 171 8.96 -9.09 13.43
N LYS A 172 8.13 -9.63 14.32
CA LYS A 172 8.60 -10.54 15.38
C LYS A 172 9.20 -11.82 14.78
N GLN A 173 8.63 -12.39 13.73
CA GLN A 173 9.22 -13.53 13.00
C GLN A 173 10.62 -13.20 12.46
N THR A 174 10.82 -12.00 11.87
CA THR A 174 12.16 -11.55 11.47
C THR A 174 13.11 -11.46 12.67
N GLY A 175 12.62 -10.94 13.79
CA GLY A 175 13.38 -10.84 15.04
C GLY A 175 13.76 -12.20 15.61
N GLU A 176 12.87 -13.21 15.55
CA GLU A 176 13.18 -14.58 15.98
C GLU A 176 14.33 -15.19 15.16
N ILE A 177 14.35 -14.92 13.84
CA ILE A 177 15.47 -15.33 12.99
C ILE A 177 16.74 -14.58 13.36
N ALA A 178 16.64 -13.30 13.71
CA ALA A 178 17.78 -12.51 14.16
C ALA A 178 18.33 -13.01 15.50
N VAL A 179 17.47 -13.45 16.43
CA VAL A 179 17.90 -14.06 17.71
C VAL A 179 18.78 -15.27 17.47
N ASP A 180 18.37 -16.21 16.59
CA ASP A 180 19.14 -17.40 16.27
C ASP A 180 20.52 -17.02 15.71
N PHE A 181 20.55 -16.09 14.74
CA PHE A 181 21.78 -15.59 14.12
C PHE A 181 22.72 -14.90 15.14
N ILE A 182 22.15 -14.02 15.98
CA ILE A 182 22.94 -13.26 16.97
C ILE A 182 23.56 -14.21 17.99
N LYS A 183 22.79 -15.17 18.50
CA LYS A 183 23.29 -16.17 19.45
C LYS A 183 24.38 -17.07 18.86
N GLU A 184 24.24 -17.46 17.60
CA GLU A 184 25.27 -18.27 16.92
C GLU A 184 26.55 -17.46 16.72
N LYS A 185 26.44 -16.18 16.33
CA LYS A 185 27.59 -15.36 15.95
C LYS A 185 28.27 -14.66 17.10
N TYR A 186 27.50 -14.14 18.05
CA TYR A 186 27.98 -13.27 19.16
C TYR A 186 27.81 -13.89 20.53
N GLY A 187 27.05 -14.99 20.67
CA GLY A 187 26.75 -15.59 21.99
C GLY A 187 25.96 -14.63 22.87
N ASP A 188 26.53 -14.35 24.07
CA ASP A 188 25.96 -13.42 25.05
C ASP A 188 26.61 -12.02 24.98
N GLU A 189 27.47 -11.76 24.02
CA GLU A 189 28.10 -10.45 23.85
C GLU A 189 27.03 -9.38 23.55
N LYS A 190 27.29 -8.16 24.00
CA LYS A 190 26.43 -7.02 23.74
C LYS A 190 26.62 -6.56 22.28
N ILE A 191 25.55 -6.52 21.53
CA ILE A 191 25.56 -6.03 20.15
C ILE A 191 25.07 -4.58 20.04
N GLU A 192 25.55 -3.85 19.05
CA GLU A 192 25.06 -2.54 18.66
C GLU A 192 23.99 -2.66 17.56
N LEU A 193 22.79 -2.11 17.85
CA LEU A 193 21.63 -2.17 16.96
C LEU A 193 21.33 -0.81 16.34
N GLY A 194 21.28 -0.75 15.01
CA GLY A 194 20.73 0.35 14.24
C GLY A 194 19.30 0.07 13.76
N ILE A 195 18.41 1.07 13.79
CA ILE A 195 17.02 0.92 13.34
C ILE A 195 16.71 1.96 12.27
N LEU A 196 16.18 1.49 11.13
CA LEU A 196 15.51 2.32 10.14
C LEU A 196 14.00 2.09 10.24
N GLN A 197 13.26 3.13 10.58
CA GLN A 197 11.81 3.12 10.71
C GLN A 197 11.14 4.13 9.78
N PHE A 198 9.81 4.24 9.80
CA PHE A 198 9.06 5.17 8.93
C PHE A 198 7.91 5.88 9.68
N LYS A 199 8.15 6.25 10.93
CA LYS A 199 7.12 6.83 11.81
C LYS A 199 6.56 8.16 11.35
N THR A 200 7.30 8.91 10.51
CA THR A 200 6.80 10.16 9.94
C THR A 200 5.78 9.94 8.83
N GLN A 201 5.70 8.73 8.28
CA GLN A 201 4.76 8.34 7.24
C GLN A 201 3.50 7.70 7.85
N ILE A 202 3.68 6.58 8.57
CA ILE A 202 2.59 5.83 9.21
C ILE A 202 3.05 5.45 10.63
N PRO A 203 2.80 6.31 11.63
CA PRO A 203 3.35 6.16 13.00
C PRO A 203 3.04 4.83 13.66
N GLU A 204 1.77 4.40 13.60
CA GLU A 204 1.30 3.17 14.27
C GLU A 204 1.95 1.93 13.65
N THR A 205 1.87 1.78 12.33
CA THR A 205 2.47 0.66 11.60
C THR A 205 3.98 0.57 11.81
N SER A 206 4.66 1.73 11.77
CA SER A 206 6.10 1.79 12.04
C SER A 206 6.43 1.31 13.45
N ALA A 207 5.65 1.73 14.45
CA ALA A 207 5.84 1.31 15.84
C ALA A 207 5.56 -0.18 16.02
N GLU A 208 4.51 -0.74 15.43
CA GLU A 208 4.19 -2.17 15.48
C GLU A 208 5.34 -3.01 14.93
N ARG A 209 5.90 -2.65 13.77
CA ARG A 209 7.00 -3.37 13.13
C ARG A 209 8.28 -3.34 13.98
N VAL A 210 8.67 -2.15 14.45
CA VAL A 210 9.86 -2.02 15.31
C VAL A 210 9.67 -2.77 16.64
N ASN A 211 8.51 -2.62 17.28
CA ASN A 211 8.21 -3.29 18.54
C ASN A 211 8.16 -4.81 18.40
N GLY A 212 7.64 -5.33 17.28
CA GLY A 212 7.65 -6.77 17.00
C GLY A 212 9.07 -7.33 16.93
N PHE A 213 9.95 -6.67 16.16
CA PHE A 213 11.35 -7.09 16.07
C PHE A 213 12.06 -7.05 17.44
N LEU A 214 11.92 -5.94 18.17
CA LEU A 214 12.55 -5.79 19.49
C LEU A 214 11.99 -6.79 20.51
N ALA A 215 10.69 -7.07 20.49
CA ALA A 215 10.09 -8.06 21.37
C ALA A 215 10.69 -9.47 21.19
N ALA A 216 11.02 -9.86 19.97
CA ALA A 216 11.71 -11.12 19.73
C ALA A 216 13.13 -11.11 20.35
N LEU A 217 13.87 -10.02 20.21
CA LEU A 217 15.21 -9.88 20.83
C LEU A 217 15.11 -9.97 22.35
N ASP A 218 14.15 -9.26 22.96
CA ASP A 218 13.93 -9.25 24.41
C ASP A 218 13.54 -10.65 24.91
N GLU A 219 12.56 -11.30 24.28
CA GLU A 219 12.12 -12.66 24.61
C GLU A 219 13.24 -13.69 24.40
N GLY A 220 14.06 -13.47 23.36
CA GLY A 220 15.25 -14.27 23.07
C GLY A 220 16.40 -14.03 24.06
N GLY A 221 16.33 -13.02 24.92
CA GLY A 221 17.38 -12.68 25.87
C GLY A 221 18.65 -12.14 25.22
N VAL A 222 18.53 -11.49 24.06
CA VAL A 222 19.65 -10.85 23.36
C VAL A 222 20.10 -9.61 24.14
N ASN A 223 21.41 -9.48 24.38
CA ASN A 223 21.98 -8.29 24.98
C ASN A 223 22.31 -7.27 23.90
N TYR A 224 21.51 -6.19 23.78
CA TYR A 224 21.69 -5.17 22.75
C TYR A 224 21.59 -3.75 23.27
N GLU A 225 22.18 -2.81 22.51
CA GLU A 225 21.98 -1.37 22.67
C GLU A 225 21.56 -0.76 21.36
N ILE A 226 20.46 0.02 21.34
CA ILE A 226 20.07 0.80 20.18
C ILE A 226 20.95 2.05 20.12
N VAL A 227 21.97 2.02 19.26
CA VAL A 227 22.92 3.14 19.10
C VAL A 227 22.45 4.19 18.10
N SER A 228 21.53 3.83 17.20
CA SER A 228 20.92 4.75 16.27
C SER A 228 19.52 4.32 15.83
N ASN A 229 18.63 5.29 15.68
CA ASN A 229 17.26 5.09 15.19
C ASN A 229 16.88 6.25 14.29
N GLN A 230 16.73 6.00 12.98
CA GLN A 230 16.48 7.01 11.96
C GLN A 230 15.18 6.73 11.22
N ASP A 231 14.58 7.80 10.69
CA ASP A 231 13.34 7.73 9.90
C ASP A 231 13.67 7.79 8.40
N ALA A 232 13.32 6.75 7.65
CA ALA A 232 13.54 6.66 6.22
C ALA A 232 12.53 5.72 5.56
N TRP A 233 11.67 6.26 4.71
CA TRP A 233 10.64 5.51 3.97
C TRP A 233 11.14 5.00 2.62
N LEU A 234 11.73 5.90 1.83
CA LEU A 234 12.19 5.61 0.47
C LEU A 234 13.63 5.11 0.47
N GLN A 235 13.96 4.26 -0.49
CA GLN A 235 15.28 3.65 -0.65
C GLN A 235 16.42 4.69 -0.64
N ASP A 236 16.34 5.75 -1.42
CA ASP A 236 17.41 6.77 -1.51
C ASP A 236 17.65 7.46 -0.18
N THR A 237 16.56 7.78 0.55
CA THR A 237 16.64 8.36 1.88
C THR A 237 17.23 7.37 2.87
N ALA A 238 16.87 6.09 2.76
CA ALA A 238 17.38 5.02 3.62
C ALA A 238 18.87 4.77 3.40
N ILE A 239 19.37 4.80 2.16
CA ILE A 239 20.82 4.72 1.86
C ILE A 239 21.58 5.84 2.59
N ALA A 240 21.10 7.09 2.47
CA ALA A 240 21.75 8.22 3.11
C ALA A 240 21.73 8.12 4.63
N LYS A 241 20.56 7.81 5.21
CA LYS A 241 20.38 7.69 6.66
C LYS A 241 21.17 6.53 7.27
N ALA A 242 21.14 5.36 6.63
CA ALA A 242 21.94 4.22 7.06
C ALA A 242 23.46 4.51 6.94
N GLY A 243 23.88 5.20 5.89
CA GLY A 243 25.26 5.65 5.73
C GLY A 243 25.68 6.60 6.87
N ASP A 244 24.84 7.57 7.24
CA ASP A 244 25.06 8.47 8.39
C ASP A 244 25.16 7.70 9.72
N MET A 245 24.29 6.67 9.89
CA MET A 245 24.31 5.80 11.07
C MET A 245 25.63 5.05 11.20
N LEU A 246 26.10 4.42 10.10
CA LEU A 246 27.34 3.67 10.05
C LEU A 246 28.58 4.58 10.22
N ALA A 247 28.53 5.79 9.70
CA ALA A 247 29.60 6.76 9.88
C ALA A 247 29.72 7.27 11.33
N ALA A 248 28.58 7.44 12.01
CA ALA A 248 28.52 7.86 13.40
C ALA A 248 28.80 6.72 14.39
N ASN A 249 28.40 5.49 14.04
CA ASN A 249 28.54 4.29 14.86
C ASN A 249 29.14 3.16 13.99
N PRO A 250 30.45 3.16 13.81
CA PRO A 250 31.12 2.21 12.90
C PRO A 250 31.11 0.76 13.39
N ASP A 251 30.68 0.53 14.62
CA ASP A 251 30.64 -0.77 15.27
C ASP A 251 29.23 -1.38 15.32
N ILE A 252 28.25 -0.83 14.58
CA ILE A 252 26.92 -1.43 14.44
C ILE A 252 27.05 -2.86 13.92
N ASP A 253 26.58 -3.82 14.71
CA ASP A 253 26.56 -5.24 14.38
C ASP A 253 25.34 -5.62 13.56
N ILE A 254 24.17 -5.11 13.97
CA ILE A 254 22.87 -5.43 13.36
C ILE A 254 22.15 -4.14 12.98
N MET A 255 21.58 -4.14 11.76
CA MET A 255 20.59 -3.13 11.35
C MET A 255 19.25 -3.81 11.10
N PHE A 256 18.18 -3.26 11.71
CA PHE A 256 16.79 -3.62 11.38
C PHE A 256 16.16 -2.52 10.55
N ALA A 257 15.48 -2.91 9.47
CA ALA A 257 14.73 -2.00 8.61
C ALA A 257 13.26 -2.41 8.50
N ALA A 258 12.38 -1.47 8.80
CA ALA A 258 10.97 -1.75 9.01
C ALA A 258 10.10 -1.74 7.75
N ASN A 259 10.67 -1.54 6.56
CA ASN A 259 9.97 -1.60 5.26
C ASN A 259 10.93 -1.94 4.10
N ASP A 260 10.38 -2.20 2.92
CA ASP A 260 11.12 -2.55 1.69
C ASP A 260 12.24 -1.54 1.36
N GLY A 261 11.89 -0.26 1.20
CA GLY A 261 12.87 0.79 0.87
C GLY A 261 13.96 0.95 1.93
N GLY A 262 13.60 0.80 3.22
CA GLY A 262 14.52 0.77 4.34
C GLY A 262 15.47 -0.43 4.27
N THR A 263 14.93 -1.62 3.99
CA THR A 263 15.70 -2.87 3.88
C THR A 263 16.74 -2.77 2.77
N ILE A 264 16.32 -2.40 1.57
CA ILE A 264 17.24 -2.23 0.43
C ILE A 264 18.27 -1.15 0.70
N GLY A 265 17.84 -0.01 1.26
CA GLY A 265 18.73 1.11 1.60
C GLY A 265 19.77 0.76 2.65
N ALA A 266 19.40 0.00 3.69
CA ALA A 266 20.33 -0.49 4.69
C ALA A 266 21.41 -1.39 4.09
N VAL A 267 21.01 -2.37 3.24
CA VAL A 267 21.96 -3.26 2.57
C VAL A 267 22.95 -2.48 1.70
N MET A 268 22.46 -1.56 0.87
CA MET A 268 23.30 -0.73 0.01
C MET A 268 24.25 0.18 0.81
N ALA A 269 23.79 0.71 1.95
CA ALA A 269 24.64 1.53 2.81
C ALA A 269 25.77 0.72 3.46
N VAL A 270 25.48 -0.50 3.95
CA VAL A 270 26.49 -1.43 4.49
C VAL A 270 27.53 -1.80 3.42
N GLU A 271 27.07 -2.09 2.19
CA GLU A 271 27.94 -2.38 1.07
C GLU A 271 28.85 -1.19 0.70
N ASN A 272 28.25 0.01 0.56
CA ASN A 272 28.97 1.26 0.27
C ASN A 272 30.00 1.63 1.35
N ALA A 273 29.70 1.31 2.62
CA ALA A 273 30.63 1.52 3.73
C ALA A 273 31.75 0.46 3.81
N GLY A 274 31.69 -0.59 2.98
CA GLY A 274 32.63 -1.70 3.01
C GLY A 274 32.53 -2.54 4.29
N GLN A 275 31.33 -2.61 4.91
CA GLN A 275 31.10 -3.32 6.15
C GLN A 275 30.44 -4.71 5.97
N ALA A 276 30.47 -5.25 4.76
CA ALA A 276 30.04 -6.62 4.49
C ALA A 276 30.79 -7.62 5.39
N GLY A 277 30.05 -8.55 6.01
CA GLY A 277 30.58 -9.50 6.99
C GLY A 277 30.86 -8.93 8.38
N LYS A 278 30.64 -7.61 8.61
CA LYS A 278 30.71 -6.94 9.90
C LYS A 278 29.33 -6.50 10.39
N THR A 279 28.61 -5.75 9.57
CA THR A 279 27.23 -5.32 9.86
C THR A 279 26.25 -6.18 9.06
N PHE A 280 25.26 -6.74 9.74
CA PHE A 280 24.23 -7.61 9.16
C PHE A 280 22.87 -6.95 9.19
N VAL A 281 22.09 -7.13 8.12
CA VAL A 281 20.78 -6.51 7.96
C VAL A 281 19.68 -7.56 8.12
N PHE A 282 18.67 -7.21 8.91
CA PHE A 282 17.38 -7.87 8.98
C PHE A 282 16.32 -6.88 8.53
N GLY A 283 15.39 -7.34 7.72
CA GLY A 283 14.47 -6.41 7.08
C GLY A 283 13.03 -6.88 7.08
N THR A 284 12.26 -6.12 6.34
CA THR A 284 10.81 -6.28 6.23
C THR A 284 10.43 -6.20 4.76
N ASP A 285 9.32 -6.85 4.43
CA ASP A 285 8.76 -7.01 3.09
C ASP A 285 9.60 -7.96 2.20
N ALA A 286 9.03 -8.37 1.07
CA ALA A 286 9.68 -9.29 0.14
C ALA A 286 9.33 -8.87 -1.29
N SER A 287 10.32 -8.31 -1.97
CA SER A 287 10.29 -7.97 -3.39
C SER A 287 11.33 -8.79 -4.15
N GLU A 288 11.27 -8.78 -5.49
CA GLU A 288 12.29 -9.41 -6.33
C GLU A 288 13.69 -8.92 -5.95
N GLN A 289 13.86 -7.61 -5.76
CA GLN A 289 15.12 -7.01 -5.37
C GLN A 289 15.60 -7.50 -4.00
N ILE A 290 14.72 -7.63 -3.02
CA ILE A 290 15.08 -8.15 -1.68
C ILE A 290 15.52 -9.62 -1.77
N VAL A 291 14.84 -10.43 -2.58
CA VAL A 291 15.24 -11.83 -2.78
C VAL A 291 16.61 -11.93 -3.46
N ASP A 292 16.90 -11.07 -4.44
CA ASP A 292 18.23 -11.00 -5.06
C ASP A 292 19.31 -10.61 -4.03
N LEU A 293 19.01 -9.69 -3.10
CA LEU A 293 19.92 -9.32 -2.01
C LEU A 293 20.12 -10.48 -1.00
N LEU A 294 19.09 -11.28 -0.72
CA LEU A 294 19.22 -12.50 0.09
C LEU A 294 20.09 -13.58 -0.59
N LYS A 295 20.13 -13.60 -1.92
CA LYS A 295 20.96 -14.50 -2.71
C LYS A 295 22.36 -13.98 -2.99
N ALA A 296 22.63 -12.69 -2.80
CA ALA A 296 23.90 -12.06 -3.10
C ALA A 296 25.05 -12.62 -2.25
N ASP A 297 26.26 -12.77 -2.80
CA ASP A 297 27.42 -13.35 -2.09
C ASP A 297 28.06 -12.41 -1.04
N ASN A 298 27.47 -11.19 -0.83
CA ASN A 298 28.03 -10.19 0.08
C ASN A 298 27.76 -10.39 1.58
N ASP A 299 26.95 -11.38 1.96
CA ASP A 299 26.60 -11.75 3.34
C ASP A 299 26.05 -10.59 4.18
N ILE A 300 25.28 -9.68 3.58
CA ILE A 300 24.74 -8.52 4.30
C ILE A 300 23.31 -8.79 4.79
N LEU A 301 22.34 -9.03 3.87
CA LEU A 301 20.95 -9.29 4.25
C LEU A 301 20.79 -10.74 4.70
N GLN A 302 20.34 -10.95 5.94
CA GLN A 302 20.23 -12.27 6.56
C GLN A 302 18.82 -12.85 6.46
N ALA A 303 17.82 -12.04 6.75
CA ALA A 303 16.42 -12.46 6.67
C ALA A 303 15.48 -11.26 6.51
N VAL A 304 14.31 -11.56 5.97
CA VAL A 304 13.13 -10.70 5.97
C VAL A 304 11.88 -11.53 6.25
N THR A 305 10.80 -10.87 6.65
CA THR A 305 9.45 -11.44 6.54
C THR A 305 8.63 -10.56 5.60
N GLY A 306 8.13 -11.15 4.51
CA GLY A 306 7.25 -10.52 3.55
C GLY A 306 5.79 -10.61 3.96
N GLN A 307 4.98 -9.69 3.51
CA GLN A 307 3.53 -9.81 3.50
C GLN A 307 3.09 -10.64 2.29
N ASP A 308 1.86 -11.15 2.30
CA ASP A 308 1.24 -11.76 1.11
C ASP A 308 0.06 -10.92 0.58
N PRO A 309 0.34 -9.83 -0.13
CA PRO A 309 -0.70 -8.95 -0.65
C PRO A 309 -1.61 -9.64 -1.69
N PHE A 310 -1.10 -10.62 -2.41
CA PHE A 310 -1.93 -11.41 -3.32
C PHE A 310 -3.00 -12.18 -2.56
N GLN A 311 -2.65 -12.88 -1.48
CA GLN A 311 -3.62 -13.61 -0.66
C GLN A 311 -4.57 -12.66 0.06
N ILE A 312 -4.10 -11.50 0.53
CA ILE A 312 -4.98 -10.45 1.09
C ILE A 312 -6.04 -10.08 0.04
N GLY A 313 -5.61 -9.78 -1.18
CA GLY A 313 -6.53 -9.43 -2.27
C GLY A 313 -7.47 -10.57 -2.64
N TYR A 314 -6.94 -11.78 -2.85
CA TYR A 314 -7.72 -12.95 -3.23
C TYR A 314 -8.84 -13.24 -2.22
N LYS A 315 -8.50 -13.32 -0.94
CA LYS A 315 -9.46 -13.57 0.15
C LYS A 315 -10.50 -12.47 0.30
N THR A 316 -10.12 -11.21 0.07
CA THR A 316 -11.06 -10.09 0.09
C THR A 316 -12.17 -10.25 -0.94
N VAL A 317 -11.82 -10.61 -2.19
CA VAL A 317 -12.81 -10.84 -3.26
C VAL A 317 -13.54 -12.16 -3.07
N GLU A 318 -12.87 -13.24 -2.66
CA GLU A 318 -13.52 -14.52 -2.34
C GLU A 318 -14.65 -14.33 -1.32
N THR A 319 -14.37 -13.65 -0.24
CA THR A 319 -15.34 -13.34 0.82
C THR A 319 -16.45 -12.41 0.35
N LEU A 320 -16.09 -11.38 -0.43
CA LEU A 320 -17.05 -10.47 -1.06
C LEU A 320 -18.06 -11.23 -1.92
N VAL A 321 -17.60 -12.12 -2.79
CA VAL A 321 -18.43 -12.93 -3.68
C VAL A 321 -19.30 -13.91 -2.88
N GLN A 322 -18.76 -14.59 -1.85
CA GLN A 322 -19.55 -15.44 -0.98
C GLN A 322 -20.74 -14.69 -0.39
N SER A 323 -20.52 -13.46 0.10
CA SER A 323 -21.60 -12.62 0.65
C SER A 323 -22.60 -12.15 -0.41
N ILE A 324 -22.14 -11.83 -1.65
CA ILE A 324 -23.03 -11.46 -2.77
C ILE A 324 -23.95 -12.63 -3.12
N GLU A 325 -23.43 -13.86 -3.12
CA GLU A 325 -24.19 -15.08 -3.41
C GLU A 325 -25.06 -15.57 -2.25
N GLY A 326 -25.04 -14.85 -1.12
CA GLY A 326 -25.82 -15.23 0.07
C GLY A 326 -25.32 -16.51 0.76
N LYS A 327 -24.08 -16.88 0.54
CA LYS A 327 -23.41 -17.99 1.22
C LYS A 327 -23.01 -17.58 2.64
N ASP A 328 -22.82 -18.55 3.52
CA ASP A 328 -22.24 -18.32 4.84
C ASP A 328 -20.79 -17.85 4.70
N VAL A 329 -20.48 -16.74 5.35
CA VAL A 329 -19.16 -16.16 5.40
C VAL A 329 -18.52 -16.47 6.75
N ALA A 330 -17.52 -17.37 6.76
CA ALA A 330 -16.83 -17.79 7.99
C ALA A 330 -16.15 -16.63 8.73
N ASP A 331 -15.71 -15.62 7.98
CA ASP A 331 -14.97 -14.46 8.46
C ASP A 331 -15.86 -13.21 8.67
N GLN A 332 -17.17 -13.35 8.63
CA GLN A 332 -18.12 -12.27 8.81
C GLN A 332 -17.83 -11.46 10.09
N GLY A 333 -17.63 -10.16 9.92
CA GLY A 333 -17.37 -9.22 11.02
C GLY A 333 -16.00 -9.37 11.69
N LYS A 334 -15.02 -10.01 11.02
CA LYS A 334 -13.68 -10.24 11.58
C LYS A 334 -12.61 -9.48 10.80
N THR A 335 -11.57 -9.09 11.52
CA THR A 335 -10.25 -8.86 10.93
C THR A 335 -9.53 -10.21 10.86
N VAL A 336 -9.15 -10.61 9.65
CA VAL A 336 -8.44 -11.85 9.37
C VAL A 336 -6.98 -11.53 9.06
N ILE A 337 -6.09 -12.14 9.78
CA ILE A 337 -4.66 -11.99 9.54
C ILE A 337 -4.21 -12.98 8.48
N VAL A 338 -3.58 -12.45 7.44
CA VAL A 338 -2.82 -13.22 6.46
C VAL A 338 -1.40 -13.31 6.95
N GLU A 339 -0.91 -14.53 7.14
CA GLU A 339 0.41 -14.78 7.71
C GLU A 339 1.53 -14.23 6.82
N GLY A 340 2.61 -13.77 7.45
CA GLY A 340 3.82 -13.34 6.77
C GLY A 340 4.62 -14.52 6.21
N ILE A 341 5.46 -14.25 5.23
CA ILE A 341 6.34 -15.22 4.56
C ILE A 341 7.77 -14.91 5.00
N PRO A 342 8.33 -15.63 5.99
CA PRO A 342 9.72 -15.45 6.38
C PRO A 342 10.65 -16.01 5.30
N LEU A 343 11.65 -15.23 4.89
CA LEU A 343 12.66 -15.60 3.91
C LEU A 343 14.04 -15.46 4.54
N ARG A 344 14.89 -16.46 4.36
CA ARG A 344 16.22 -16.54 4.99
C ARG A 344 17.32 -16.66 3.92
N ARG A 345 18.44 -15.98 4.16
CA ARG A 345 19.68 -16.25 3.44
C ARG A 345 20.06 -17.71 3.59
N GLY A 346 20.53 -18.32 2.51
CA GLY A 346 20.99 -19.72 2.50
C GLY A 346 19.88 -20.75 2.21
N ASP A 347 18.60 -20.42 2.38
CA ASP A 347 17.50 -21.29 1.94
C ASP A 347 17.16 -21.02 0.46
N THR A 348 18.06 -21.47 -0.43
CA THR A 348 17.93 -21.25 -1.87
C THR A 348 16.61 -21.79 -2.42
N LYS A 349 16.16 -22.95 -1.89
CA LYS A 349 14.90 -23.55 -2.36
C LYS A 349 13.72 -22.66 -2.02
N GLN A 350 13.63 -22.14 -0.78
CA GLN A 350 12.56 -21.24 -0.35
C GLN A 350 12.54 -19.96 -1.18
N LEU A 351 13.73 -19.38 -1.43
CA LEU A 351 13.88 -18.17 -2.22
C LEU A 351 13.48 -18.39 -3.69
N ASP A 352 13.81 -19.54 -4.27
CA ASP A 352 13.43 -19.90 -5.65
C ASP A 352 11.93 -20.18 -5.77
N ASP A 353 11.34 -20.90 -4.80
CA ASP A 353 9.91 -21.16 -4.74
C ASP A 353 9.12 -19.85 -4.62
N PHE A 354 9.55 -18.93 -3.73
CA PHE A 354 8.95 -17.61 -3.58
C PHE A 354 9.00 -16.79 -4.87
N MET A 355 10.17 -16.74 -5.55
CA MET A 355 10.32 -16.02 -6.81
C MET A 355 9.48 -16.60 -7.93
N SER A 356 9.34 -17.93 -7.98
CA SER A 356 8.48 -18.59 -8.97
C SER A 356 7.01 -18.26 -8.74
N ASP A 357 6.57 -18.29 -7.48
CA ASP A 357 5.21 -17.92 -7.08
C ASP A 357 4.92 -16.44 -7.39
N LEU A 358 5.83 -15.54 -7.00
CA LEU A 358 5.73 -14.11 -7.28
C LEU A 358 5.56 -13.82 -8.78
N LYS A 359 6.38 -14.42 -9.63
CA LYS A 359 6.33 -14.28 -11.09
C LYS A 359 5.06 -14.85 -11.71
N SER A 360 4.47 -15.85 -11.10
CA SER A 360 3.21 -16.44 -11.57
C SER A 360 2.00 -15.57 -11.29
N LYS A 361 2.14 -14.62 -10.35
CA LYS A 361 1.08 -13.71 -9.87
C LYS A 361 1.14 -12.30 -10.50
N MET A 362 2.19 -12.00 -11.27
CA MET A 362 2.38 -10.73 -12.00
C MET A 362 2.14 -10.90 -13.50
#